data_c29f0794e14b8977313d0939ad63fbd1
#
_entry.id   c29f0794e14b8977313d0939ad63fbd1
#
_cell.length_a   1.000
_cell.length_b   1.000
_cell.length_c   1.000
_cell.angle_alpha   90.00
_cell.angle_beta   90.00
_cell.angle_gamma   90.00
#
_symmetry.space_group_name_H-M   'P 1'
#
loop_
_entity.id
_entity.type
_entity.pdbx_description
1 polymer ?
#
loop_
_entity_poly.entity_id
_entity_poly.type
_entity_poly.pdbx_seq_one_letter_code
_entity_poly.pdbx_strand_id
1 'polypeptide(L)'
;MSDKQHNVSTSVTEGGVEEQDYIYTPVPKNKRYGWIKMFFVWLCWNVVVGDLATGTALGSSMNFRDALIALSIGDIILVVVMIMTVYIGSKTGLAAMSLIRFTVGRVGTYIFSAIICFTSVGWFATQLGFFGQIWTKYIPLSVPVLAVLGGIMMASTAIKGFKGMEKLSTFAAIPLLLFIVLALVNCVRLIGVDSLF
;
A
#
# COMPACT_ATOMS: atom_id res chain seq x y z
N MET A 1 16.14 48.90 -8.71
CA MET A 1 14.89 48.46 -8.08
C MET A 1 15.11 47.05 -7.58
N SER A 2 15.15 46.93 -6.27
CA SER A 2 15.74 45.83 -5.49
C SER A 2 14.90 44.57 -5.53
N ASP A 3 15.51 43.46 -5.93
CA ASP A 3 15.03 42.10 -5.85
C ASP A 3 14.96 41.67 -4.36
N LYS A 4 13.76 41.59 -3.81
CA LYS A 4 13.52 40.95 -2.52
C LYS A 4 13.29 39.45 -2.77
N GLN A 5 14.40 38.70 -2.84
CA GLN A 5 14.36 37.25 -2.59
C GLN A 5 13.85 37.02 -1.17
N HIS A 6 12.68 36.43 -1.06
CA HIS A 6 12.11 35.97 0.19
C HIS A 6 12.87 34.71 0.63
N ASN A 7 13.94 34.94 1.37
CA ASN A 7 14.67 33.91 2.10
C ASN A 7 13.82 33.49 3.29
N VAL A 8 13.04 32.44 3.13
CA VAL A 8 12.43 31.73 4.26
C VAL A 8 13.52 30.80 4.82
N SER A 9 14.37 31.36 5.64
CA SER A 9 15.26 30.61 6.52
C SER A 9 14.42 30.07 7.69
N THR A 10 13.89 28.87 7.55
CA THR A 10 13.36 28.11 8.69
C THR A 10 14.54 27.62 9.53
N SER A 11 14.61 28.13 10.74
CA SER A 11 15.56 27.76 11.79
C SER A 11 15.52 26.25 12.06
N VAL A 12 16.64 25.58 11.81
CA VAL A 12 16.89 24.19 12.15
C VAL A 12 17.04 24.08 13.65
N THR A 13 16.10 23.46 14.31
CA THR A 13 16.27 22.99 15.69
C THR A 13 16.96 21.61 15.62
N GLU A 14 18.16 21.52 16.15
CA GLU A 14 18.93 20.27 16.29
C GLU A 14 18.14 19.28 17.16
N GLY A 15 17.73 18.14 16.55
CA GLY A 15 17.13 17.04 17.30
C GLY A 15 16.12 16.17 16.58
N GLY A 16 15.62 16.55 15.42
CA GLY A 16 14.75 15.72 14.59
C GLY A 16 15.19 15.80 13.14
N VAL A 17 15.48 14.66 12.53
CA VAL A 17 15.64 14.59 11.07
C VAL A 17 14.25 14.88 10.50
N GLU A 18 13.98 16.15 10.17
CA GLU A 18 12.80 16.54 9.40
C GLU A 18 12.80 15.69 8.12
N GLU A 19 11.85 14.79 8.04
CA GLU A 19 11.52 14.09 6.83
C GLU A 19 10.92 15.14 5.89
N GLN A 20 11.76 15.75 5.07
CA GLN A 20 11.35 16.74 4.09
C GLN A 20 10.33 16.07 3.17
N ASP A 21 9.08 16.48 3.28
CA ASP A 21 8.01 15.96 2.46
C ASP A 21 8.16 16.55 1.04
N TYR A 22 8.70 15.74 0.13
CA TYR A 22 8.95 16.10 -1.27
C TYR A 22 7.68 16.08 -2.12
N ILE A 23 6.59 16.70 -1.63
CA ILE A 23 5.30 16.69 -2.34
C ILE A 23 5.40 17.43 -3.69
N TYR A 24 6.10 18.56 -3.72
CA TYR A 24 6.17 19.43 -4.90
C TYR A 24 7.53 19.48 -5.58
N THR A 25 8.54 18.89 -4.97
CA THR A 25 9.92 18.90 -5.47
C THR A 25 10.42 17.48 -5.71
N PRO A 26 11.28 17.26 -6.72
CA PRO A 26 11.84 15.93 -6.97
C PRO A 26 12.69 15.45 -5.80
N VAL A 27 12.53 14.19 -5.41
CA VAL A 27 13.39 13.57 -4.40
C VAL A 27 14.83 13.49 -4.93
N PRO A 28 15.83 14.09 -4.24
CA PRO A 28 17.23 14.00 -4.62
C PRO A 28 17.72 12.56 -4.71
N LYS A 29 18.60 12.26 -5.66
CA LYS A 29 19.06 10.89 -5.91
C LYS A 29 19.67 10.20 -4.69
N ASN A 30 20.37 10.96 -3.84
CA ASN A 30 21.00 10.47 -2.59
C ASN A 30 20.01 10.14 -1.47
N LYS A 31 18.75 10.62 -1.57
CA LYS A 31 17.69 10.35 -0.59
C LYS A 31 16.68 9.32 -1.08
N ARG A 32 16.86 8.77 -2.28
CA ARG A 32 15.97 7.73 -2.83
C ARG A 32 16.27 6.38 -2.19
N TYR A 33 15.23 5.67 -1.85
CA TYR A 33 15.36 4.31 -1.31
C TYR A 33 15.84 3.33 -2.38
N GLY A 34 16.68 2.39 -1.97
CA GLY A 34 17.13 1.30 -2.84
C GLY A 34 15.99 0.32 -3.17
N TRP A 35 16.14 -0.40 -4.27
CA TRP A 35 15.12 -1.31 -4.77
C TRP A 35 14.73 -2.42 -3.79
N ILE A 36 15.67 -2.94 -2.98
CA ILE A 36 15.42 -3.99 -1.98
C ILE A 36 14.42 -3.51 -0.91
N LYS A 37 14.62 -2.29 -0.38
CA LYS A 37 13.72 -1.72 0.62
C LYS A 37 12.32 -1.48 0.03
N MET A 38 12.26 -0.95 -1.17
CA MET A 38 11.00 -0.75 -1.88
C MET A 38 10.30 -2.06 -2.17
N PHE A 39 11.02 -3.11 -2.53
CA PHE A 39 10.47 -4.45 -2.73
C PHE A 39 9.75 -4.97 -1.48
N PHE A 40 10.37 -4.89 -0.29
CA PHE A 40 9.72 -5.34 0.94
C PHE A 40 8.50 -4.51 1.32
N VAL A 41 8.54 -3.19 1.12
CA VAL A 41 7.38 -2.32 1.34
C VAL A 41 6.21 -2.73 0.43
N TRP A 42 6.46 -2.91 -0.86
CA TRP A 42 5.44 -3.32 -1.82
C TRP A 42 4.94 -4.75 -1.60
N LEU A 43 5.83 -5.66 -1.21
CA LEU A 43 5.44 -7.03 -0.85
C LEU A 43 4.41 -7.02 0.30
N CYS A 44 4.69 -6.29 1.39
CA CYS A 44 3.76 -6.18 2.51
C CYS A 44 2.46 -5.47 2.13
N TRP A 45 2.53 -4.50 1.22
CA TRP A 45 1.34 -3.82 0.71
C TRP A 45 0.38 -4.77 -0.02
N ASN A 46 0.90 -5.79 -0.71
CA ASN A 46 0.11 -6.78 -1.44
C ASN A 46 -0.42 -7.91 -0.54
N VAL A 47 0.02 -8.03 0.72
CA VAL A 47 -0.49 -9.05 1.64
C VAL A 47 -1.54 -8.45 2.56
N VAL A 48 -2.75 -8.29 2.04
CA VAL A 48 -3.87 -7.74 2.80
C VAL A 48 -5.05 -8.71 2.83
N VAL A 49 -5.81 -8.66 3.91
CA VAL A 49 -6.97 -9.57 4.12
C VAL A 49 -8.03 -9.38 3.04
N GLY A 50 -8.17 -8.15 2.49
CA GLY A 50 -9.08 -7.87 1.39
C GLY A 50 -8.80 -8.69 0.13
N ASP A 51 -7.53 -8.89 -0.21
CA ASP A 51 -7.13 -9.68 -1.38
C ASP A 51 -7.41 -11.17 -1.17
N LEU A 52 -7.20 -11.67 0.06
CA LEU A 52 -7.59 -13.04 0.42
C LEU A 52 -9.11 -13.25 0.32
N ALA A 53 -9.91 -12.27 0.75
CA ALA A 53 -11.35 -12.31 0.63
C ALA A 53 -11.79 -12.31 -0.85
N THR A 54 -11.14 -11.52 -1.70
CA THR A 54 -11.37 -11.51 -3.15
C THR A 54 -11.03 -12.87 -3.79
N GLY A 55 -9.89 -13.46 -3.42
CA GLY A 55 -9.51 -14.79 -3.87
C GLY A 55 -10.52 -15.86 -3.46
N THR A 56 -11.06 -15.78 -2.22
CA THR A 56 -12.11 -16.69 -1.74
C THR A 56 -13.40 -16.53 -2.54
N ALA A 57 -13.82 -15.30 -2.84
CA ALA A 57 -15.01 -15.02 -3.63
C ALA A 57 -14.87 -15.56 -5.05
N LEU A 58 -13.72 -15.41 -5.69
CA LEU A 58 -13.45 -15.98 -7.01
C LEU A 58 -13.48 -17.51 -6.98
N GLY A 59 -12.79 -18.13 -6.01
CA GLY A 59 -12.74 -19.59 -5.87
C GLY A 59 -14.11 -20.22 -5.56
N SER A 60 -15.05 -19.47 -4.98
CA SER A 60 -16.44 -19.94 -4.76
C SER A 60 -17.36 -19.77 -5.96
N SER A 61 -16.99 -18.92 -6.92
CA SER A 61 -17.85 -18.56 -8.07
C SER A 61 -17.42 -19.22 -9.38
N MET A 62 -16.18 -19.70 -9.50
CA MET A 62 -15.66 -20.31 -10.71
C MET A 62 -14.60 -21.39 -10.41
N ASN A 63 -14.31 -22.22 -11.42
CA ASN A 63 -13.27 -23.24 -11.31
C ASN A 63 -11.89 -22.59 -11.13
N PHE A 64 -10.98 -23.28 -10.44
CA PHE A 64 -9.62 -22.80 -10.17
C PHE A 64 -8.87 -22.40 -11.44
N ARG A 65 -8.98 -23.20 -12.51
CA ARG A 65 -8.35 -22.92 -13.81
C ARG A 65 -8.85 -21.59 -14.40
N ASP A 66 -10.16 -21.36 -14.39
CA ASP A 66 -10.76 -20.16 -14.97
C ASP A 66 -10.40 -18.92 -14.14
N ALA A 67 -10.39 -19.05 -12.80
CA ALA A 67 -9.95 -18.01 -11.89
C ALA A 67 -8.47 -17.65 -12.14
N LEU A 68 -7.60 -18.64 -12.32
CA LEU A 68 -6.18 -18.43 -12.58
C LEU A 68 -5.94 -17.70 -13.91
N ILE A 69 -6.66 -18.10 -14.97
CA ILE A 69 -6.56 -17.45 -16.29
C ILE A 69 -7.05 -16.00 -16.19
N ALA A 70 -8.21 -15.76 -15.57
CA ALA A 70 -8.77 -14.42 -15.43
C ALA A 70 -7.84 -13.48 -14.64
N LEU A 71 -7.33 -13.94 -13.50
CA LEU A 71 -6.36 -13.19 -12.70
C LEU A 71 -5.07 -12.91 -13.47
N SER A 72 -4.52 -13.92 -14.16
CA SER A 72 -3.27 -13.75 -14.93
C SER A 72 -3.43 -12.72 -16.05
N ILE A 73 -4.55 -12.71 -16.76
CA ILE A 73 -4.82 -11.72 -17.81
C ILE A 73 -4.94 -10.31 -17.19
N GLY A 74 -5.69 -10.19 -16.09
CA GLY A 74 -5.84 -8.92 -15.38
C GLY A 74 -4.50 -8.38 -14.87
N ASP A 75 -3.70 -9.23 -14.26
CA ASP A 75 -2.38 -8.87 -13.73
C ASP A 75 -1.41 -8.45 -14.83
N ILE A 76 -1.39 -9.13 -15.98
CA ILE A 76 -0.55 -8.74 -17.12
C ILE A 76 -0.89 -7.33 -17.59
N ILE A 77 -2.18 -6.98 -17.70
CA ILE A 77 -2.61 -5.65 -18.09
C ILE A 77 -2.15 -4.61 -17.06
N LEU A 78 -2.34 -4.89 -15.77
CA LEU A 78 -1.91 -4.01 -14.69
C LEU A 78 -0.40 -3.84 -14.66
N VAL A 79 0.38 -4.90 -14.87
CA VAL A 79 1.86 -4.84 -14.92
C VAL A 79 2.33 -3.92 -16.04
N VAL A 80 1.73 -3.97 -17.23
CA VAL A 80 2.08 -3.06 -18.33
C VAL A 80 1.86 -1.61 -17.94
N VAL A 81 0.71 -1.28 -17.33
CA VAL A 81 0.42 0.09 -16.86
C VAL A 81 1.37 0.50 -15.73
N MET A 82 1.66 -0.42 -14.81
CA MET A 82 2.59 -0.16 -13.70
C MET A 82 4.02 0.12 -14.19
N ILE A 83 4.53 -0.64 -15.15
CA ILE A 83 5.87 -0.41 -15.72
C ILE A 83 5.98 1.02 -16.26
N MET A 84 4.99 1.49 -17.00
CA MET A 84 4.97 2.86 -17.52
C MET A 84 4.99 3.90 -16.40
N THR A 85 4.14 3.76 -15.39
CA THR A 85 4.04 4.73 -14.29
C THR A 85 5.27 4.71 -13.40
N VAL A 86 5.81 3.53 -13.06
CA VAL A 86 7.03 3.39 -12.27
C VAL A 86 8.24 3.94 -13.00
N TYR A 87 8.35 3.72 -14.32
CA TYR A 87 9.42 4.31 -15.12
C TYR A 87 9.42 5.83 -15.04
N ILE A 88 8.27 6.48 -15.24
CA ILE A 88 8.12 7.93 -15.14
C ILE A 88 8.46 8.41 -13.72
N GLY A 89 7.91 7.79 -12.68
CA GLY A 89 8.17 8.14 -11.29
C GLY A 89 9.64 8.00 -10.89
N SER A 90 10.30 6.92 -11.32
CA SER A 90 11.71 6.68 -11.02
C SER A 90 12.66 7.68 -11.70
N LYS A 91 12.34 8.08 -12.92
CA LYS A 91 13.12 9.09 -13.67
C LYS A 91 12.92 10.49 -13.12
N THR A 92 11.69 10.89 -12.86
CA THR A 92 11.37 12.26 -12.40
C THR A 92 11.65 12.43 -10.90
N GLY A 93 11.46 11.40 -10.09
CA GLY A 93 11.53 11.49 -8.64
C GLY A 93 10.38 12.31 -8.02
N LEU A 94 9.33 12.57 -8.78
CA LEU A 94 8.15 13.33 -8.34
C LEU A 94 7.10 12.40 -7.73
N ALA A 95 6.35 12.94 -6.76
CA ALA A 95 5.17 12.28 -6.22
C ALA A 95 4.08 12.15 -7.30
N ALA A 96 3.24 11.11 -7.21
CA ALA A 96 2.17 10.83 -8.17
C ALA A 96 1.25 12.04 -8.40
N MET A 97 0.87 12.76 -7.34
CA MET A 97 0.02 13.95 -7.44
C MET A 97 0.68 15.09 -8.22
N SER A 98 2.00 15.25 -8.12
CA SER A 98 2.74 16.22 -8.91
C SER A 98 2.72 15.84 -10.39
N LEU A 99 2.87 14.55 -10.72
CA LEU A 99 2.79 14.06 -12.10
C LEU A 99 1.38 14.26 -12.69
N ILE A 100 0.34 13.93 -11.93
CA ILE A 100 -1.06 14.16 -12.34
C ILE A 100 -1.32 15.63 -12.64
N ARG A 101 -0.73 16.55 -11.88
CA ARG A 101 -0.88 17.98 -12.08
C ARG A 101 -0.36 18.44 -13.45
N PHE A 102 0.69 17.84 -13.96
CA PHE A 102 1.20 18.15 -15.32
C PHE A 102 0.26 17.64 -16.41
N THR A 103 -0.51 16.59 -16.17
CA THR A 103 -1.39 15.98 -17.16
C THR A 103 -2.77 16.61 -17.18
N VAL A 104 -3.40 16.79 -16.01
CA VAL A 104 -4.81 17.25 -15.90
C VAL A 104 -4.95 18.68 -15.34
N GLY A 105 -3.83 19.35 -15.09
CA GLY A 105 -3.81 20.69 -14.58
C GLY A 105 -4.23 20.81 -13.12
N ARG A 106 -4.33 22.06 -12.63
CA ARG A 106 -4.59 22.34 -11.21
C ARG A 106 -5.96 21.87 -10.74
N VAL A 107 -7.00 22.16 -11.51
CA VAL A 107 -8.39 21.79 -11.17
C VAL A 107 -8.58 20.28 -11.20
N GLY A 108 -8.08 19.62 -12.25
CA GLY A 108 -8.14 18.16 -12.34
C GLY A 108 -7.42 17.46 -11.18
N THR A 109 -6.31 18.00 -10.68
CA THR A 109 -5.60 17.45 -9.52
C THR A 109 -6.46 17.46 -8.26
N TYR A 110 -7.26 18.50 -8.01
CA TYR A 110 -8.16 18.51 -6.84
C TYR A 110 -9.23 17.42 -6.92
N ILE A 111 -9.79 17.19 -8.10
CA ILE A 111 -10.77 16.12 -8.32
C ILE A 111 -10.13 14.76 -8.09
N PHE A 112 -8.95 14.51 -8.67
CA PHE A 112 -8.20 13.27 -8.44
C PHE A 112 -7.84 13.06 -6.99
N SER A 113 -7.38 14.10 -6.29
CA SER A 113 -7.06 14.04 -4.86
C SER A 113 -8.27 13.67 -4.01
N ALA A 114 -9.44 14.24 -4.32
CA ALA A 114 -10.68 13.90 -3.63
C ALA A 114 -11.06 12.44 -3.86
N ILE A 115 -11.02 11.95 -5.11
CA ILE A 115 -11.32 10.55 -5.43
C ILE A 115 -10.38 9.61 -4.69
N ILE A 116 -9.07 9.87 -4.71
CA ILE A 116 -8.09 9.02 -4.01
C ILE A 116 -8.32 9.05 -2.50
N CYS A 117 -8.63 10.21 -1.93
CA CYS A 117 -8.94 10.35 -0.51
C CYS A 117 -10.15 9.46 -0.12
N PHE A 118 -11.27 9.58 -0.84
CA PHE A 118 -12.44 8.75 -0.59
C PHE A 118 -12.17 7.26 -0.77
N THR A 119 -11.47 6.88 -1.81
CA THR A 119 -11.10 5.48 -2.07
C THR A 119 -10.20 4.94 -0.95
N SER A 120 -9.21 5.72 -0.50
CA SER A 120 -8.31 5.32 0.58
C SER A 120 -9.02 5.16 1.91
N VAL A 121 -9.97 6.07 2.24
CA VAL A 121 -10.80 5.95 3.44
C VAL A 121 -11.69 4.71 3.37
N GLY A 122 -12.34 4.47 2.23
CA GLY A 122 -13.16 3.27 2.02
C GLY A 122 -12.35 1.98 2.15
N TRP A 123 -11.18 1.93 1.54
CA TRP A 123 -10.26 0.80 1.67
C TRP A 123 -9.82 0.56 3.12
N PHE A 124 -9.44 1.62 3.81
CA PHE A 124 -9.05 1.54 5.23
C PHE A 124 -10.20 1.04 6.11
N ALA A 125 -11.42 1.54 5.91
CA ALA A 125 -12.60 1.10 6.63
C ALA A 125 -12.90 -0.39 6.40
N THR A 126 -12.74 -0.88 5.17
CA THR A 126 -12.89 -2.31 4.84
C THR A 126 -11.88 -3.16 5.59
N GLN A 127 -10.61 -2.76 5.63
CA GLN A 127 -9.56 -3.47 6.35
C GLN A 127 -9.82 -3.49 7.86
N LEU A 128 -10.31 -2.40 8.43
CA LEU A 128 -10.71 -2.36 9.84
C LEU A 128 -11.90 -3.30 10.13
N GLY A 129 -12.84 -3.40 9.19
CA GLY A 129 -13.95 -4.34 9.28
C GLY A 129 -13.46 -5.79 9.35
N PHE A 130 -12.57 -6.19 8.45
CA PHE A 130 -11.95 -7.51 8.47
C PHE A 130 -11.15 -7.76 9.75
N PHE A 131 -10.37 -6.79 10.19
CA PHE A 131 -9.65 -6.87 11.45
C PHE A 131 -10.60 -7.15 12.62
N GLY A 132 -11.66 -6.38 12.75
CA GLY A 132 -12.66 -6.57 13.79
C GLY A 132 -13.32 -7.96 13.73
N GLN A 133 -13.70 -8.42 12.53
CA GLN A 133 -14.34 -9.74 12.34
C GLN A 133 -13.41 -10.91 12.72
N ILE A 134 -12.13 -10.83 12.40
CA ILE A 134 -11.16 -11.88 12.74
C ILE A 134 -10.95 -11.95 14.27
N TRP A 135 -10.76 -10.80 14.90
CA TRP A 135 -10.43 -10.75 16.32
C TRP A 135 -11.61 -11.04 17.25
N THR A 136 -12.87 -10.86 16.82
CA THR A 136 -14.04 -11.27 17.60
C THR A 136 -14.08 -12.77 17.93
N LYS A 137 -13.38 -13.59 17.16
CA LYS A 137 -13.27 -15.03 17.45
C LYS A 137 -12.41 -15.34 18.66
N TYR A 138 -11.53 -14.42 19.05
CA TYR A 138 -10.55 -14.61 20.12
C TYR A 138 -10.79 -13.66 21.30
N ILE A 139 -11.39 -12.51 21.06
CA ILE A 139 -11.61 -11.46 22.05
C ILE A 139 -13.12 -11.19 22.13
N PRO A 140 -13.74 -11.29 23.34
CA PRO A 140 -15.19 -11.12 23.51
C PRO A 140 -15.59 -9.63 23.46
N LEU A 141 -15.22 -8.94 22.40
CA LEU A 141 -15.61 -7.54 22.12
C LEU A 141 -16.35 -7.47 20.79
N SER A 142 -17.20 -6.43 20.64
CA SER A 142 -17.93 -6.23 19.38
C SER A 142 -17.01 -5.81 18.24
N VAL A 143 -17.38 -6.17 16.99
CA VAL A 143 -16.63 -5.82 15.77
C VAL A 143 -16.28 -4.33 15.70
N PRO A 144 -17.22 -3.37 15.95
CA PRO A 144 -16.90 -1.95 15.89
C PRO A 144 -15.83 -1.51 16.88
N VAL A 145 -15.86 -2.05 18.11
CA VAL A 145 -14.85 -1.72 19.14
C VAL A 145 -13.48 -2.20 18.72
N LEU A 146 -13.38 -3.42 18.24
CA LEU A 146 -12.11 -3.98 17.74
C LEU A 146 -11.60 -3.24 16.50
N ALA A 147 -12.49 -2.85 15.59
CA ALA A 147 -12.14 -2.04 14.44
C ALA A 147 -11.56 -0.68 14.84
N VAL A 148 -12.16 0.01 15.82
CA VAL A 148 -11.65 1.29 16.34
C VAL A 148 -10.28 1.11 16.98
N LEU A 149 -10.10 0.09 17.82
CA LEU A 149 -8.80 -0.20 18.44
C LEU A 149 -7.73 -0.50 17.40
N GLY A 150 -8.05 -1.33 16.41
CA GLY A 150 -7.17 -1.60 15.26
C GLY A 150 -6.84 -0.34 14.48
N GLY A 151 -7.81 0.53 14.25
CA GLY A 151 -7.65 1.80 13.57
C GLY A 151 -6.68 2.73 14.30
N ILE A 152 -6.81 2.88 15.61
CA ILE A 152 -5.90 3.68 16.44
C ILE A 152 -4.48 3.12 16.37
N MET A 153 -4.33 1.80 16.45
CA MET A 153 -3.03 1.15 16.37
C MET A 153 -2.37 1.37 15.00
N MET A 154 -3.11 1.21 13.91
CA MET A 154 -2.61 1.44 12.55
C MET A 154 -2.30 2.92 12.31
N ALA A 155 -3.17 3.84 12.73
CA ALA A 155 -2.96 5.28 12.62
C ALA A 155 -1.72 5.74 13.38
N SER A 156 -1.46 5.21 14.57
CA SER A 156 -0.27 5.54 15.37
C SER A 156 1.04 5.20 14.65
N THR A 157 1.03 4.17 13.80
CA THR A 157 2.17 3.79 12.96
C THR A 157 2.28 4.72 11.74
N ALA A 158 1.15 5.05 11.12
CA ALA A 158 1.10 5.91 9.95
C ALA A 158 1.57 7.35 10.23
N ILE A 159 1.30 7.88 11.43
CA ILE A 159 1.77 9.21 11.87
C ILE A 159 3.30 9.32 11.83
N LYS A 160 4.03 8.21 11.96
CA LYS A 160 5.50 8.19 11.87
C LYS A 160 6.01 8.30 10.42
N GLY A 161 5.10 8.47 9.45
CA GLY A 161 5.43 8.62 8.04
C GLY A 161 6.02 7.38 7.39
N PHE A 162 6.69 7.58 6.24
CA PHE A 162 7.23 6.48 5.43
C PHE A 162 8.27 5.62 6.17
N LYS A 163 9.10 6.23 7.03
CA LYS A 163 10.08 5.48 7.85
C LYS A 163 9.42 4.49 8.80
N GLY A 164 8.29 4.89 9.41
CA GLY A 164 7.52 4.00 10.27
C GLY A 164 6.95 2.80 9.49
N MET A 165 6.41 3.06 8.31
CA MET A 165 5.89 2.03 7.41
C MET A 165 7.01 1.11 6.89
N GLU A 166 8.14 1.64 6.43
CA GLU A 166 9.30 0.87 5.96
C GLU A 166 9.80 -0.09 7.04
N LYS A 167 9.98 0.40 8.26
CA LYS A 167 10.46 -0.42 9.38
C LYS A 167 9.48 -1.54 9.71
N LEU A 168 8.19 -1.22 9.79
CA LEU A 168 7.15 -2.21 10.08
C LEU A 168 7.07 -3.25 8.96
N SER A 169 7.06 -2.84 7.70
CA SER A 169 6.99 -3.72 6.54
C SER A 169 8.20 -4.65 6.46
N THR A 170 9.41 -4.14 6.68
CA THR A 170 10.62 -4.97 6.66
C THR A 170 10.58 -6.05 7.74
N PHE A 171 10.10 -5.71 8.94
CA PHE A 171 9.96 -6.68 10.05
C PHE A 171 8.83 -7.69 9.76
N ALA A 172 7.69 -7.23 9.24
CA ALA A 172 6.52 -8.06 8.99
C ALA A 172 6.66 -8.95 7.73
N ALA A 173 7.51 -8.59 6.78
CA ALA A 173 7.65 -9.30 5.51
C ALA A 173 8.06 -10.77 5.68
N ILE A 174 9.01 -11.06 6.56
CA ILE A 174 9.52 -12.42 6.79
C ILE A 174 8.42 -13.36 7.34
N PRO A 175 7.74 -13.03 8.46
CA PRO A 175 6.67 -13.88 8.96
C PRO A 175 5.47 -13.98 8.02
N LEU A 176 5.15 -12.91 7.26
CA LEU A 176 4.09 -12.96 6.26
C LEU A 176 4.41 -13.90 5.11
N LEU A 177 5.63 -13.85 4.56
CA LEU A 177 6.07 -14.79 3.52
C LEU A 177 6.03 -16.23 4.02
N LEU A 178 6.54 -16.47 5.23
CA LEU A 178 6.49 -17.80 5.85
C LEU A 178 5.05 -18.29 5.98
N PHE A 179 4.14 -17.43 6.44
CA PHE A 179 2.73 -17.77 6.55
C PHE A 179 2.10 -18.13 5.22
N ILE A 180 2.36 -17.36 4.15
CA ILE A 180 1.85 -17.64 2.81
C ILE A 180 2.36 -18.98 2.29
N VAL A 181 3.66 -19.25 2.44
CA VAL A 181 4.26 -20.52 2.01
C VAL A 181 3.66 -21.70 2.76
N LEU A 182 3.53 -21.58 4.09
CA LEU A 182 2.90 -22.63 4.92
C LEU A 182 1.44 -22.84 4.56
N ALA A 183 0.68 -21.78 4.32
CA ALA A 183 -0.71 -21.86 3.90
C ALA A 183 -0.84 -22.56 2.54
N LEU A 184 0.02 -22.20 1.58
CA LEU A 184 0.05 -22.84 0.25
C LEU A 184 0.38 -24.32 0.35
N VAL A 185 1.43 -24.69 1.10
CA VAL A 185 1.84 -26.09 1.29
C VAL A 185 0.73 -26.90 1.96
N ASN A 186 0.06 -26.35 2.98
CA ASN A 186 -1.05 -27.01 3.62
C ASN A 186 -2.26 -27.17 2.70
N CYS A 187 -2.57 -26.16 1.91
CA CYS A 187 -3.65 -26.21 0.92
C CYS A 187 -3.39 -27.33 -0.09
N VAL A 188 -2.20 -27.39 -0.68
CA VAL A 188 -1.83 -28.44 -1.65
C VAL A 188 -1.84 -29.83 -1.02
N ARG A 189 -1.42 -29.97 0.24
CA ARG A 189 -1.47 -31.27 0.95
C ARG A 189 -2.89 -31.74 1.24
N LEU A 190 -3.80 -30.82 1.56
CA LEU A 190 -5.19 -31.15 1.92
C LEU A 190 -6.05 -31.48 0.70
N ILE A 191 -5.86 -30.77 -0.39
CA ILE A 191 -6.72 -30.85 -1.57
C ILE A 191 -6.15 -31.86 -2.59
N GLY A 192 -4.81 -32.05 -2.63
CA GLY A 192 -4.11 -32.79 -3.68
C GLY A 192 -4.00 -31.97 -4.97
N VAL A 193 -2.92 -32.13 -5.70
CA VAL A 193 -2.68 -31.41 -6.97
C VAL A 193 -3.69 -31.82 -8.05
N ASP A 194 -4.07 -33.09 -8.05
CA ASP A 194 -4.96 -33.67 -9.06
C ASP A 194 -6.42 -33.17 -8.98
N SER A 195 -6.82 -32.60 -7.85
CA SER A 195 -8.17 -32.05 -7.66
C SER A 195 -8.27 -30.54 -7.93
N LEU A 196 -7.16 -29.88 -8.24
CA LEU A 196 -7.11 -28.44 -8.56
C LEU A 196 -7.33 -28.16 -10.05
N PHE A 197 -7.13 -29.17 -10.90
CA PHE A 197 -7.25 -29.09 -12.35
C PHE A 197 -8.26 -30.12 -12.86
#